data_a70e0d9a511561e2d329f0b0efc942a5
#
_entry.id   a70e0d9a511561e2d329f0b0efc942a5
#
_cell.length_a   1.000
_cell.length_b   1.000
_cell.length_c   1.000
_cell.angle_alpha   90.00
_cell.angle_beta   90.00
_cell.angle_gamma   90.00
#
_symmetry.space_group_name_H-M   'P 1'
#
loop_
_entity.id
_entity.type
_entity.pdbx_description
1 polymer ?
#
loop_
_entity_poly.entity_id
_entity_poly.type
_entity_poly.pdbx_seq_one_letter_code
_entity_poly.pdbx_strand_id
1 'polypeptide(L)'
;LAMVFAYPLGRYLADVMQAQPMKSDCIFKWIERPIYVVLGVKQVGMNWRQYLGAFIISNVLLLATSVAILMTQAWLPLNPDHIPNMNWDLALHTSISFLTNTNQQHYSGQAQLSYLSQMTVIVGLQYLSPIMGLALLTAMLRALFLQPSQTENSEKKTWKNINLGNFWMDMIRPLFRFFIPLGLFFSLLLTFQGVPSTLSAGPTVQVLDQAVEVQTQHIPLGPVAPMVAIKQLGSNGGGWYGPNSSVPLENPTLLSNMLEMLAILLIPMSVVFMLGRFVQRKKLMWMILGTMLLMSLVSTLFTLWAEKS
;
A
#
# COMPACT_ATOMS: atom_id res chain seq x y z
N LEU A 1 17.61 7.63 -10.31
CA LEU A 1 17.77 6.92 -9.03
C LEU A 1 16.67 5.86 -8.84
N ALA A 2 15.37 6.22 -8.95
CA ALA A 2 14.26 5.27 -8.80
C ALA A 2 14.39 4.02 -9.68
N MET A 3 14.74 4.16 -10.96
CA MET A 3 14.95 3.03 -11.88
C MET A 3 16.05 2.07 -11.41
N VAL A 4 17.14 2.59 -10.85
CA VAL A 4 18.27 1.79 -10.36
C VAL A 4 17.83 0.87 -9.24
N PHE A 5 17.05 1.37 -8.28
CA PHE A 5 16.52 0.57 -7.19
C PHE A 5 15.32 -0.30 -7.59
N ALA A 6 14.48 0.18 -8.50
CA ALA A 6 13.30 -0.55 -8.95
C ALA A 6 13.67 -1.84 -9.73
N TYR A 7 14.81 -1.86 -10.43
CA TYR A 7 15.22 -3.04 -11.19
C TYR A 7 15.46 -4.28 -10.31
N PRO A 8 16.33 -4.24 -9.30
CA PRO A 8 16.53 -5.40 -8.41
C PRO A 8 15.28 -5.73 -7.59
N LEU A 9 14.53 -4.71 -7.13
CA LEU A 9 13.28 -4.92 -6.39
C LEU A 9 12.22 -5.60 -7.25
N GLY A 10 12.07 -5.21 -8.50
CA GLY A 10 11.12 -5.85 -9.42
C GLY A 10 11.47 -7.30 -9.73
N ARG A 11 12.76 -7.62 -9.86
CA ARG A 11 13.21 -9.02 -10.00
C ARG A 11 12.88 -9.85 -8.75
N TYR A 12 13.15 -9.31 -7.58
CA TYR A 12 12.82 -9.95 -6.32
C TYR A 12 11.30 -10.15 -6.17
N LEU A 13 10.51 -9.13 -6.50
CA LEU A 13 9.05 -9.21 -6.47
C LEU A 13 8.52 -10.30 -7.42
N ALA A 14 9.12 -10.46 -8.60
CA ALA A 14 8.77 -11.55 -9.52
C ALA A 14 8.99 -12.92 -8.89
N ASP A 15 10.12 -13.12 -8.22
CA ASP A 15 10.44 -14.39 -7.54
C ASP A 15 9.47 -14.65 -6.36
N VAL A 16 9.08 -13.60 -5.63
CA VAL A 16 8.04 -13.67 -4.58
C VAL A 16 6.70 -14.10 -5.17
N MET A 17 6.25 -13.48 -6.26
CA MET A 17 4.93 -13.75 -6.88
C MET A 17 4.88 -15.10 -7.62
N GLN A 18 6.00 -15.59 -8.12
CA GLN A 18 6.11 -16.92 -8.73
C GLN A 18 6.29 -18.05 -7.70
N ALA A 19 6.35 -17.72 -6.42
CA ALA A 19 6.62 -18.67 -5.34
C ALA A 19 7.92 -19.46 -5.53
N GLN A 20 8.94 -18.85 -6.17
CA GLN A 20 10.23 -19.48 -6.34
C GLN A 20 10.91 -19.76 -4.98
N PRO A 21 11.63 -20.86 -4.85
CA PRO A 21 12.42 -21.12 -3.65
C PRO A 21 13.47 -20.02 -3.43
N MET A 22 13.51 -19.46 -2.22
CA MET A 22 14.42 -18.38 -1.87
C MET A 22 15.17 -18.69 -0.56
N LYS A 23 16.40 -18.17 -0.44
CA LYS A 23 17.18 -18.30 0.80
C LYS A 23 16.44 -17.72 2.03
N SER A 24 15.64 -16.69 1.84
CA SER A 24 14.80 -16.06 2.88
C SER A 24 13.60 -16.90 3.32
N ASP A 25 13.32 -18.02 2.68
CA ASP A 25 12.20 -18.91 3.02
C ASP A 25 12.25 -19.43 4.46
N CYS A 26 13.44 -19.61 5.02
CA CYS A 26 13.63 -20.06 6.41
C CYS A 26 13.00 -19.08 7.42
N ILE A 27 13.06 -17.77 7.14
CA ILE A 27 12.50 -16.72 8.00
C ILE A 27 11.01 -16.54 7.71
N PHE A 28 10.66 -16.31 6.45
CA PHE A 28 9.28 -15.93 6.09
C PHE A 28 8.28 -17.06 6.19
N LYS A 29 8.68 -18.31 5.94
CA LYS A 29 7.79 -19.46 6.11
C LYS A 29 7.35 -19.65 7.56
N TRP A 30 8.18 -19.25 8.52
CA TRP A 30 7.81 -19.30 9.93
C TRP A 30 6.65 -18.35 10.28
N ILE A 31 6.57 -17.20 9.59
CA ILE A 31 5.46 -16.24 9.74
C ILE A 31 4.24 -16.65 8.87
N GLU A 32 4.48 -17.05 7.63
CA GLU A 32 3.43 -17.34 6.66
C GLU A 32 2.63 -18.61 7.00
N ARG A 33 3.29 -19.68 7.46
CA ARG A 33 2.64 -20.97 7.76
C ARG A 33 1.51 -20.89 8.79
N PRO A 34 1.69 -20.26 9.96
CA PRO A 34 0.60 -20.09 10.91
C PRO A 34 -0.60 -19.36 10.32
N ILE A 35 -0.35 -18.34 9.51
CA ILE A 35 -1.42 -17.55 8.86
C ILE A 35 -2.18 -18.43 7.86
N TYR A 36 -1.49 -19.22 7.05
CA TYR A 36 -2.14 -20.17 6.12
C TYR A 36 -2.98 -21.22 6.86
N VAL A 37 -2.51 -21.70 8.01
CA VAL A 37 -3.24 -22.66 8.84
C VAL A 37 -4.51 -22.02 9.43
N VAL A 38 -4.40 -20.82 10.02
CA VAL A 38 -5.53 -20.10 10.61
C VAL A 38 -6.59 -19.76 9.56
N LEU A 39 -6.16 -19.35 8.36
CA LEU A 39 -7.06 -19.01 7.25
C LEU A 39 -7.56 -20.27 6.49
N GLY A 40 -7.12 -21.47 6.84
CA GLY A 40 -7.48 -22.70 6.12
C GLY A 40 -7.02 -22.72 4.66
N VAL A 41 -5.94 -22.00 4.33
CA VAL A 41 -5.46 -21.85 2.96
C VAL A 41 -4.81 -23.14 2.46
N LYS A 42 -5.44 -23.79 1.50
CA LYS A 42 -4.81 -24.87 0.73
C LYS A 42 -3.90 -24.23 -0.32
N GLN A 43 -2.63 -24.61 -0.35
CA GLN A 43 -1.64 -24.10 -1.32
C GLN A 43 -1.82 -24.72 -2.71
N VAL A 44 -3.05 -24.69 -3.22
CA VAL A 44 -3.45 -25.23 -4.52
C VAL A 44 -3.90 -24.07 -5.40
N GLY A 45 -3.68 -24.20 -6.70
CA GLY A 45 -4.13 -23.20 -7.66
C GLY A 45 -5.66 -23.05 -7.67
N MET A 46 -6.13 -21.86 -7.86
CA MET A 46 -7.56 -21.50 -7.92
C MET A 46 -7.98 -21.23 -9.36
N ASN A 47 -9.21 -21.62 -9.71
CA ASN A 47 -9.86 -21.12 -10.91
C ASN A 47 -10.41 -19.70 -10.69
N TRP A 48 -10.90 -19.05 -11.76
CA TRP A 48 -11.34 -17.65 -11.69
C TRP A 48 -12.47 -17.41 -10.68
N ARG A 49 -13.40 -18.37 -10.48
CA ARG A 49 -14.51 -18.21 -9.53
C ARG A 49 -14.01 -18.25 -8.09
N GLN A 50 -13.10 -19.17 -7.80
CA GLN A 50 -12.48 -19.31 -6.47
C GLN A 50 -11.62 -18.09 -6.15
N TYR A 51 -10.83 -17.61 -7.12
CA TYR A 51 -9.97 -16.43 -6.95
C TYR A 51 -10.80 -15.16 -6.74
N LEU A 52 -11.83 -14.95 -7.58
CA LEU A 52 -12.76 -13.82 -7.43
C LEU A 52 -13.54 -13.89 -6.12
N GLY A 53 -14.03 -15.07 -5.75
CA GLY A 53 -14.73 -15.29 -4.48
C GLY A 53 -13.85 -14.95 -3.28
N ALA A 54 -12.58 -15.39 -3.26
CA ALA A 54 -11.63 -15.06 -2.21
C ALA A 54 -11.35 -13.54 -2.15
N PHE A 55 -11.19 -12.88 -3.31
CA PHE A 55 -11.03 -11.44 -3.41
C PHE A 55 -12.25 -10.68 -2.84
N ILE A 56 -13.48 -11.04 -3.24
CA ILE A 56 -14.70 -10.38 -2.76
C ILE A 56 -14.87 -10.57 -1.24
N ILE A 57 -14.71 -11.81 -0.75
CA ILE A 57 -14.83 -12.11 0.69
C ILE A 57 -13.83 -11.29 1.49
N SER A 58 -12.59 -11.20 1.03
CA SER A 58 -11.56 -10.38 1.70
C SER A 58 -11.96 -8.91 1.77
N ASN A 59 -12.47 -8.34 0.66
CA ASN A 59 -12.91 -6.95 0.61
C ASN A 59 -14.09 -6.69 1.56
N VAL A 60 -15.08 -7.59 1.59
CA VAL A 60 -16.25 -7.46 2.49
C VAL A 60 -15.82 -7.52 3.96
N LEU A 61 -14.94 -8.45 4.32
CA LEU A 61 -14.44 -8.58 5.69
C LEU A 61 -13.61 -7.36 6.11
N LEU A 62 -12.72 -6.87 5.25
CA LEU A 62 -11.93 -5.66 5.51
C LEU A 62 -12.81 -4.42 5.63
N LEU A 63 -13.82 -4.27 4.75
CA LEU A 63 -14.79 -3.18 4.83
C LEU A 63 -15.54 -3.21 6.17
N ALA A 64 -16.12 -4.34 6.53
CA ALA A 64 -16.88 -4.49 7.78
C ALA A 64 -16.02 -4.20 9.01
N THR A 65 -14.79 -4.75 9.03
CA THR A 65 -13.84 -4.53 10.13
C THR A 65 -13.42 -3.07 10.23
N SER A 66 -13.11 -2.43 9.11
CA SER A 66 -12.69 -1.02 9.07
C SER A 66 -13.80 -0.08 9.54
N VAL A 67 -15.03 -0.26 9.04
CA VAL A 67 -16.19 0.52 9.49
C VAL A 67 -16.43 0.31 10.99
N ALA A 68 -16.37 -0.93 11.49
CA ALA A 68 -16.54 -1.22 12.89
C ALA A 68 -15.49 -0.50 13.76
N ILE A 69 -14.20 -0.54 13.38
CA ILE A 69 -13.12 0.14 14.12
C ILE A 69 -13.37 1.65 14.15
N LEU A 70 -13.66 2.28 13.02
CA LEU A 70 -13.87 3.72 12.92
C LEU A 70 -15.09 4.20 13.73
N MET A 71 -16.17 3.43 13.73
CA MET A 71 -17.39 3.75 14.48
C MET A 71 -17.28 3.46 15.99
N THR A 72 -16.24 2.75 16.42
CA THR A 72 -16.06 2.37 17.84
C THR A 72 -14.75 2.88 18.43
N GLN A 73 -14.00 3.71 17.71
CA GLN A 73 -12.64 4.12 18.06
C GLN A 73 -12.51 4.81 19.42
N ALA A 74 -13.56 5.50 19.89
CA ALA A 74 -13.54 6.15 21.20
C ALA A 74 -13.38 5.17 22.37
N TRP A 75 -13.80 3.90 22.18
CA TRP A 75 -13.74 2.84 23.20
C TRP A 75 -12.52 1.93 23.03
N LEU A 76 -11.78 2.10 21.94
CA LEU A 76 -10.61 1.28 21.63
C LEU A 76 -9.33 1.88 22.26
N PRO A 77 -8.30 1.08 22.49
CA PRO A 77 -7.01 1.57 23.01
C PRO A 77 -6.29 2.47 21.99
N LEU A 78 -5.18 3.08 22.43
CA LEU A 78 -4.37 4.01 21.60
C LEU A 78 -5.16 5.20 21.08
N ASN A 79 -5.95 5.81 21.97
CA ASN A 79 -6.68 7.04 21.72
C ASN A 79 -6.32 8.11 22.77
N PRO A 80 -5.05 8.58 22.82
CA PRO A 80 -4.60 9.51 23.84
C PRO A 80 -5.24 10.92 23.71
N ASP A 81 -5.70 11.27 22.51
CA ASP A 81 -6.33 12.55 22.22
C ASP A 81 -7.84 12.53 22.39
N HIS A 82 -8.40 11.42 22.93
CA HIS A 82 -9.85 11.24 23.19
C HIS A 82 -10.74 11.49 21.96
N ILE A 83 -10.30 11.07 20.79
CA ILE A 83 -11.04 11.20 19.53
C ILE A 83 -12.39 10.45 19.63
N PRO A 84 -13.51 11.11 19.27
CA PRO A 84 -14.83 10.49 19.31
C PRO A 84 -15.03 9.43 18.22
N ASN A 85 -16.12 8.67 18.33
CA ASN A 85 -16.53 7.75 17.28
C ASN A 85 -16.85 8.50 15.98
N MET A 86 -16.45 7.92 14.86
CA MET A 86 -16.75 8.47 13.54
C MET A 86 -18.23 8.19 13.16
N ASN A 87 -18.88 9.13 12.50
CA ASN A 87 -20.21 8.92 11.96
C ASN A 87 -20.21 7.82 10.89
N TRP A 88 -21.31 7.10 10.74
CA TRP A 88 -21.41 5.93 9.88
C TRP A 88 -21.12 6.25 8.39
N ASP A 89 -21.59 7.38 7.89
CA ASP A 89 -21.41 7.84 6.52
C ASP A 89 -19.94 8.11 6.20
N LEU A 90 -19.25 8.83 7.08
CA LEU A 90 -17.82 9.11 6.95
C LEU A 90 -16.97 7.86 7.15
N ALA A 91 -17.34 6.99 8.10
CA ALA A 91 -16.66 5.71 8.34
C ALA A 91 -16.75 4.78 7.12
N LEU A 92 -17.94 4.69 6.51
CA LEU A 92 -18.17 3.90 5.30
C LEU A 92 -17.39 4.48 4.11
N HIS A 93 -17.50 5.81 3.88
CA HIS A 93 -16.75 6.48 2.82
C HIS A 93 -15.24 6.27 2.97
N THR A 94 -14.70 6.50 4.16
CA THR A 94 -13.27 6.31 4.45
C THR A 94 -12.83 4.87 4.18
N SER A 95 -13.58 3.91 4.70
CA SER A 95 -13.25 2.49 4.53
C SER A 95 -13.26 2.07 3.04
N ILE A 96 -14.27 2.49 2.27
CA ILE A 96 -14.32 2.22 0.82
C ILE A 96 -13.16 2.90 0.11
N SER A 97 -12.90 4.16 0.42
CA SER A 97 -11.83 4.95 -0.21
C SER A 97 -10.46 4.28 -0.05
N PHE A 98 -10.12 3.83 1.15
CA PHE A 98 -8.84 3.16 1.39
C PHE A 98 -8.81 1.70 0.90
N LEU A 99 -9.94 1.01 0.93
CA LEU A 99 -10.04 -0.36 0.41
C LEU A 99 -9.88 -0.43 -1.11
N THR A 100 -10.42 0.57 -1.83
CA THR A 100 -10.31 0.68 -3.29
C THR A 100 -9.02 1.34 -3.77
N ASN A 101 -8.09 1.64 -2.86
CA ASN A 101 -6.84 2.35 -3.13
C ASN A 101 -7.03 3.78 -3.68
N THR A 102 -8.17 4.39 -3.44
CA THR A 102 -8.45 5.78 -3.84
C THR A 102 -7.82 6.77 -2.87
N ASN A 103 -7.89 6.46 -1.57
CA ASN A 103 -7.32 7.23 -0.44
C ASN A 103 -7.78 8.69 -0.36
N GLN A 104 -8.98 8.98 -0.84
CA GLN A 104 -9.60 10.29 -0.68
C GLN A 104 -10.04 10.49 0.77
N GLN A 105 -9.61 11.59 1.37
CA GLN A 105 -9.92 11.94 2.76
C GLN A 105 -10.90 13.12 2.81
N HIS A 106 -11.99 12.95 3.55
CA HIS A 106 -12.96 14.02 3.88
C HIS A 106 -12.90 14.37 5.37
N TYR A 107 -11.71 14.21 5.98
CA TYR A 107 -11.44 14.45 7.39
C TYR A 107 -9.96 14.86 7.56
N SER A 108 -9.65 15.49 8.69
CA SER A 108 -8.27 15.66 9.16
C SER A 108 -7.92 14.53 10.12
N GLY A 109 -6.92 13.71 9.77
CA GLY A 109 -6.62 12.49 10.49
C GLY A 109 -6.33 12.71 11.98
N GLN A 110 -5.53 13.72 12.30
CA GLN A 110 -5.19 14.07 13.66
C GLN A 110 -6.38 14.54 14.51
N ALA A 111 -7.47 14.99 13.89
CA ALA A 111 -8.65 15.51 14.59
C ALA A 111 -9.80 14.48 14.66
N GLN A 112 -9.80 13.46 13.82
CA GLN A 112 -10.93 12.56 13.66
C GLN A 112 -10.59 11.07 13.73
N LEU A 113 -9.30 10.71 13.84
CA LEU A 113 -8.87 9.32 13.93
C LEU A 113 -7.96 9.09 15.14
N SER A 114 -8.29 8.05 15.93
CA SER A 114 -7.40 7.54 16.98
C SER A 114 -6.13 6.92 16.36
N TYR A 115 -5.05 6.78 17.12
CA TYR A 115 -3.82 6.14 16.63
C TYR A 115 -4.08 4.69 16.20
N LEU A 116 -4.95 3.97 16.95
CA LEU A 116 -5.35 2.63 16.54
C LEU A 116 -6.04 2.64 15.17
N SER A 117 -7.00 3.52 14.97
CA SER A 117 -7.73 3.64 13.69
C SER A 117 -6.79 4.02 12.55
N GLN A 118 -5.87 4.96 12.77
CA GLN A 118 -4.86 5.33 11.79
C GLN A 118 -3.97 4.14 11.40
N MET A 119 -3.45 3.39 12.41
CA MET A 119 -2.51 2.30 12.15
C MET A 119 -3.19 1.03 11.61
N THR A 120 -4.39 0.69 12.08
CA THR A 120 -5.06 -0.55 11.65
C THR A 120 -5.89 -0.37 10.39
N VAL A 121 -6.69 0.70 10.32
CA VAL A 121 -7.55 0.93 9.15
C VAL A 121 -6.75 1.62 8.05
N ILE A 122 -6.21 2.81 8.30
CA ILE A 122 -5.60 3.60 7.23
C ILE A 122 -4.29 2.95 6.75
N VAL A 123 -3.32 2.76 7.63
CA VAL A 123 -2.04 2.13 7.29
C VAL A 123 -2.24 0.68 6.85
N GLY A 124 -3.09 -0.09 7.55
CA GLY A 124 -3.39 -1.47 7.18
C GLY A 124 -3.98 -1.60 5.77
N LEU A 125 -4.97 -0.77 5.41
CA LEU A 125 -5.53 -0.80 4.06
C LEU A 125 -4.57 -0.25 3.01
N GLN A 126 -3.70 0.71 3.34
CA GLN A 126 -2.64 1.17 2.43
C GLN A 126 -1.59 0.10 2.12
N TYR A 127 -1.41 -0.90 3.00
CA TYR A 127 -0.65 -2.11 2.67
C TYR A 127 -1.46 -3.08 1.80
N LEU A 128 -2.71 -3.36 2.19
CA LEU A 128 -3.50 -4.44 1.60
C LEU A 128 -4.06 -4.09 0.22
N SER A 129 -4.55 -2.87 0.01
CA SER A 129 -5.19 -2.50 -1.25
C SER A 129 -4.23 -2.54 -2.47
N PRO A 130 -3.00 -2.01 -2.43
CA PRO A 130 -2.08 -2.16 -3.56
C PRO A 130 -1.63 -3.62 -3.78
N ILE A 131 -1.54 -4.43 -2.71
CA ILE A 131 -1.24 -5.85 -2.83
C ILE A 131 -2.41 -6.61 -3.49
N MET A 132 -3.65 -6.24 -3.20
CA MET A 132 -4.82 -6.78 -3.92
C MET A 132 -4.76 -6.48 -5.42
N GLY A 133 -4.39 -5.25 -5.78
CA GLY A 133 -4.16 -4.86 -7.17
C GLY A 133 -3.05 -5.69 -7.82
N LEU A 134 -1.94 -5.91 -7.11
CA LEU A 134 -0.83 -6.75 -7.56
C LEU A 134 -1.24 -8.22 -7.73
N ALA A 135 -2.05 -8.76 -6.82
CA ALA A 135 -2.58 -10.12 -6.91
C ALA A 135 -3.47 -10.30 -8.14
N LEU A 136 -4.38 -9.34 -8.42
CA LEU A 136 -5.19 -9.35 -9.63
C LEU A 136 -4.34 -9.24 -10.90
N LEU A 137 -3.37 -8.33 -10.94
CA LEU A 137 -2.42 -8.22 -12.05
C LEU A 137 -1.71 -9.55 -12.30
N THR A 138 -1.22 -10.19 -11.25
CA THR A 138 -0.50 -11.47 -11.36
C THR A 138 -1.42 -12.59 -11.85
N ALA A 139 -2.66 -12.65 -11.39
CA ALA A 139 -3.67 -13.58 -11.90
C ALA A 139 -3.94 -13.37 -13.40
N MET A 140 -4.06 -12.10 -13.83
CA MET A 140 -4.21 -11.75 -15.26
C MET A 140 -2.98 -12.18 -16.08
N LEU A 141 -1.78 -11.92 -15.58
CA LEU A 141 -0.54 -12.33 -16.26
C LEU A 141 -0.44 -13.84 -16.40
N ARG A 142 -0.85 -14.61 -15.38
CA ARG A 142 -0.94 -16.09 -15.47
C ARG A 142 -1.95 -16.52 -16.51
N ALA A 143 -3.12 -15.88 -16.55
CA ALA A 143 -4.16 -16.21 -17.53
C ALA A 143 -3.73 -15.95 -18.97
N LEU A 144 -3.05 -14.82 -19.21
CA LEU A 144 -2.71 -14.37 -20.56
C LEU A 144 -1.42 -14.98 -21.10
N PHE A 145 -0.42 -15.22 -20.26
CA PHE A 145 0.93 -15.51 -20.72
C PHE A 145 1.51 -16.84 -20.25
N LEU A 146 1.05 -17.39 -19.12
CA LEU A 146 1.70 -18.54 -18.48
C LEU A 146 0.88 -19.84 -18.57
N GLN A 147 -0.17 -19.88 -19.38
CA GLN A 147 -0.91 -21.13 -19.60
C GLN A 147 -0.09 -22.07 -20.50
N PRO A 148 -0.02 -23.38 -20.19
CA PRO A 148 0.66 -24.35 -21.04
C PRO A 148 0.05 -24.31 -22.45
N SER A 149 0.91 -24.38 -23.48
CA SER A 149 0.46 -24.58 -24.85
C SER A 149 -0.27 -25.93 -24.95
N GLN A 150 -1.35 -25.96 -25.73
CA GLN A 150 -2.11 -27.22 -25.97
C GLN A 150 -1.17 -28.23 -26.63
N THR A 151 -0.91 -29.34 -25.97
CA THR A 151 -0.53 -30.59 -26.65
C THR A 151 -1.80 -31.19 -27.25
N GLU A 152 -1.71 -31.73 -28.46
CA GLU A 152 -2.83 -32.19 -29.31
C GLU A 152 -3.86 -33.13 -28.68
N ASN A 153 -3.61 -33.64 -27.47
CA ASN A 153 -4.46 -34.60 -26.75
C ASN A 153 -5.08 -34.04 -25.43
N SER A 154 -5.06 -32.74 -25.22
CA SER A 154 -5.67 -32.12 -24.01
C SER A 154 -7.13 -31.77 -24.26
N GLU A 155 -8.03 -32.17 -23.33
CA GLU A 155 -9.42 -31.73 -23.28
C GLU A 155 -9.53 -30.20 -23.54
N LYS A 156 -10.54 -29.78 -24.31
CA LYS A 156 -10.78 -28.39 -24.70
C LYS A 156 -10.58 -27.45 -23.51
N LYS A 157 -9.61 -26.55 -23.65
CA LYS A 157 -9.33 -25.50 -22.69
C LYS A 157 -10.59 -24.67 -22.44
N THR A 158 -11.29 -24.98 -21.36
CA THR A 158 -12.44 -24.18 -20.93
C THR A 158 -11.92 -23.14 -19.93
N TRP A 159 -12.42 -21.91 -19.94
CA TRP A 159 -12.10 -20.87 -18.96
C TRP A 159 -12.19 -21.36 -17.51
N LYS A 160 -12.97 -22.42 -17.28
CA LYS A 160 -13.13 -23.06 -15.97
C LYS A 160 -11.84 -23.71 -15.44
N ASN A 161 -10.92 -24.12 -16.31
CA ASN A 161 -9.73 -24.90 -15.95
C ASN A 161 -8.42 -24.08 -15.94
N ILE A 162 -8.50 -22.76 -16.15
CA ILE A 162 -7.33 -21.88 -16.08
C ILE A 162 -6.91 -21.73 -14.60
N ASN A 163 -5.63 -22.06 -14.33
CA ASN A 163 -5.04 -21.85 -13.01
C ASN A 163 -4.55 -20.39 -12.88
N LEU A 164 -5.19 -19.62 -12.02
CA LEU A 164 -4.84 -18.22 -11.75
C LEU A 164 -3.81 -18.04 -10.60
N GLY A 165 -3.37 -19.15 -9.99
CA GLY A 165 -2.58 -19.12 -8.76
C GLY A 165 -3.50 -19.20 -7.54
N ASN A 166 -3.02 -18.73 -6.40
CA ASN A 166 -3.78 -18.74 -5.15
C ASN A 166 -3.83 -17.32 -4.56
N PHE A 167 -5.02 -16.76 -4.45
CA PHE A 167 -5.25 -15.39 -3.99
C PHE A 167 -4.58 -15.11 -2.64
N TRP A 168 -4.75 -16.00 -1.67
CA TRP A 168 -4.17 -15.82 -0.33
C TRP A 168 -2.65 -15.83 -0.32
N MET A 169 -2.04 -16.69 -1.15
CA MET A 169 -0.59 -16.69 -1.32
C MET A 169 -0.11 -15.42 -2.03
N ASP A 170 -0.86 -14.95 -3.03
CA ASP A 170 -0.56 -13.71 -3.76
C ASP A 170 -0.72 -12.46 -2.89
N MET A 171 -1.48 -12.56 -1.78
CA MET A 171 -1.60 -11.50 -0.76
C MET A 171 -0.52 -11.61 0.32
N ILE A 172 -0.39 -12.77 0.95
CA ILE A 172 0.42 -12.95 2.16
C ILE A 172 1.91 -12.89 1.85
N ARG A 173 2.36 -13.52 0.77
CA ARG A 173 3.79 -13.53 0.40
C ARG A 173 4.35 -12.13 0.11
N PRO A 174 3.79 -11.31 -0.79
CA PRO A 174 4.30 -9.98 -1.03
C PRO A 174 4.15 -9.06 0.20
N LEU A 175 3.10 -9.23 1.02
CA LEU A 175 2.93 -8.46 2.24
C LEU A 175 4.14 -8.60 3.15
N PHE A 176 4.51 -9.82 3.54
CA PHE A 176 5.58 -10.06 4.50
C PHE A 176 6.97 -9.99 3.88
N ARG A 177 7.13 -10.37 2.60
CA ARG A 177 8.45 -10.45 1.95
C ARG A 177 8.87 -9.16 1.26
N PHE A 178 7.94 -8.30 0.89
CA PHE A 178 8.25 -7.10 0.11
C PHE A 178 7.72 -5.82 0.77
N PHE A 179 6.40 -5.71 0.97
CA PHE A 179 5.78 -4.46 1.40
C PHE A 179 6.14 -4.07 2.84
N ILE A 180 6.00 -4.98 3.82
CA ILE A 180 6.33 -4.68 5.23
C ILE A 180 7.82 -4.37 5.40
N PRO A 181 8.78 -5.16 4.90
CA PRO A 181 10.20 -4.82 5.02
C PRO A 181 10.55 -3.46 4.40
N LEU A 182 9.99 -3.18 3.22
CA LEU A 182 10.23 -1.92 2.54
C LEU A 182 9.60 -0.73 3.28
N GLY A 183 8.37 -0.90 3.77
CA GLY A 183 7.68 0.12 4.57
C GLY A 183 8.40 0.41 5.89
N LEU A 184 8.88 -0.61 6.59
CA LEU A 184 9.68 -0.43 7.80
C LEU A 184 10.99 0.30 7.51
N PHE A 185 11.67 -0.05 6.42
CA PHE A 185 12.90 0.63 6.01
C PHE A 185 12.68 2.13 5.77
N PHE A 186 11.65 2.48 4.96
CA PHE A 186 11.32 3.90 4.72
C PHE A 186 10.81 4.60 5.98
N SER A 187 10.03 3.93 6.83
CA SER A 187 9.59 4.49 8.12
C SER A 187 10.77 4.87 9.02
N LEU A 188 11.79 4.02 9.12
CA LEU A 188 13.00 4.32 9.87
C LEU A 188 13.76 5.51 9.26
N LEU A 189 13.93 5.56 7.94
CA LEU A 189 14.59 6.67 7.27
C LEU A 189 13.86 8.01 7.53
N LEU A 190 12.54 8.03 7.47
CA LEU A 190 11.72 9.21 7.73
C LEU A 190 11.78 9.63 9.21
N THR A 191 11.76 8.64 10.12
CA THR A 191 11.96 8.92 11.56
C THR A 191 13.31 9.59 11.83
N PHE A 192 14.39 9.14 11.17
CA PHE A 192 15.70 9.80 11.26
C PHE A 192 15.72 11.21 10.68
N GLN A 193 14.78 11.56 9.80
CA GLN A 193 14.62 12.91 9.28
C GLN A 193 13.75 13.82 10.18
N GLY A 194 13.20 13.29 11.28
CA GLY A 194 12.39 14.05 12.23
C GLY A 194 10.88 13.87 12.05
N VAL A 195 10.42 12.96 11.20
CA VAL A 195 9.00 12.61 11.14
C VAL A 195 8.60 11.88 12.42
N PRO A 196 7.55 12.30 13.14
CA PRO A 196 7.17 11.73 14.43
C PRO A 196 6.88 10.22 14.33
N SER A 197 7.30 9.48 15.36
CA SER A 197 7.04 8.06 15.51
C SER A 197 6.84 7.72 16.97
N THR A 198 5.72 8.18 17.54
CA THR A 198 5.39 8.04 18.97
C THR A 198 3.96 7.53 19.14
N LEU A 199 3.68 6.91 20.29
CA LEU A 199 2.32 6.54 20.72
C LEU A 199 1.81 7.45 21.85
N SER A 200 2.62 8.45 22.26
CA SER A 200 2.22 9.44 23.26
C SER A 200 1.45 10.58 22.60
N ALA A 201 0.51 11.17 23.33
CA ALA A 201 -0.16 12.40 22.94
C ALA A 201 0.86 13.52 22.68
N GLY A 202 0.52 14.39 21.75
CA GLY A 202 1.35 15.57 21.46
C GLY A 202 1.34 16.58 22.61
N PRO A 203 2.33 17.48 22.69
CA PRO A 203 2.38 18.51 23.70
C PRO A 203 1.33 19.60 23.46
N THR A 204 0.79 20.12 24.56
CA THR A 204 0.02 21.38 24.54
C THR A 204 0.94 22.52 24.90
N VAL A 205 1.08 23.51 24.03
CA VAL A 205 1.99 24.66 24.17
C VAL A 205 1.20 25.94 24.20
N GLN A 206 1.78 26.98 24.83
CA GLN A 206 1.21 28.30 24.79
C GLN A 206 1.48 28.98 23.45
N VAL A 207 0.48 29.67 22.92
CA VAL A 207 0.61 30.44 21.68
C VAL A 207 1.47 31.66 21.95
N LEU A 208 2.43 31.93 21.06
CA LEU A 208 3.35 33.09 21.21
C LEU A 208 2.63 34.43 20.99
N ASP A 209 1.63 34.47 20.13
CA ASP A 209 0.85 35.67 19.86
C ASP A 209 -0.27 35.80 20.89
N GLN A 210 -0.11 36.72 21.82
CA GLN A 210 -1.08 37.01 22.90
C GLN A 210 -2.34 37.74 22.41
N ALA A 211 -2.38 38.22 21.17
CA ALA A 211 -3.53 38.90 20.59
C ALA A 211 -4.62 37.92 20.10
N VAL A 212 -4.36 36.61 20.09
CA VAL A 212 -5.28 35.57 19.66
C VAL A 212 -6.09 35.07 20.86
N GLU A 213 -7.40 34.85 20.66
CA GLU A 213 -8.30 34.33 21.73
C GLU A 213 -7.89 32.95 22.25
N VAL A 214 -7.18 32.15 21.43
CA VAL A 214 -6.70 30.83 21.81
C VAL A 214 -5.32 30.92 22.46
N GLN A 215 -5.27 30.69 23.77
CA GLN A 215 -4.03 30.79 24.55
C GLN A 215 -3.14 29.55 24.46
N THR A 216 -3.71 28.38 24.13
CA THR A 216 -2.98 27.11 24.05
C THR A 216 -3.23 26.40 22.75
N GLN A 217 -2.22 25.77 22.18
CA GLN A 217 -2.31 24.95 20.97
C GLN A 217 -1.83 23.54 21.29
N HIS A 218 -2.64 22.54 20.93
CA HIS A 218 -2.22 21.15 20.92
C HIS A 218 -1.50 20.84 19.61
N ILE A 219 -0.26 20.32 19.69
CA ILE A 219 0.51 19.87 18.52
C ILE A 219 0.29 18.38 18.39
N PRO A 220 -0.56 17.92 17.43
CA PRO A 220 -0.85 16.51 17.31
C PRO A 220 0.39 15.76 16.80
N LEU A 221 0.81 14.76 17.55
CA LEU A 221 1.85 13.82 17.18
C LEU A 221 1.22 12.43 16.96
N GLY A 222 2.06 11.43 16.76
CA GLY A 222 1.61 10.05 16.60
C GLY A 222 2.62 9.19 15.85
N PRO A 223 2.27 7.96 15.47
CA PRO A 223 3.10 7.10 14.63
C PRO A 223 2.98 7.53 13.14
N VAL A 224 3.42 8.76 12.84
CA VAL A 224 3.29 9.40 11.53
C VAL A 224 4.18 8.75 10.48
N ALA A 225 5.45 8.45 10.82
CA ALA A 225 6.43 7.93 9.89
C ALA A 225 6.00 6.60 9.20
N PRO A 226 5.41 5.61 9.89
CA PRO A 226 4.88 4.41 9.23
C PRO A 226 3.80 4.70 8.20
N MET A 227 2.92 5.67 8.48
CA MET A 227 1.89 6.06 7.53
C MET A 227 2.49 6.75 6.31
N VAL A 228 3.37 7.74 6.51
CA VAL A 228 4.04 8.44 5.40
C VAL A 228 4.79 7.45 4.52
N ALA A 229 5.53 6.51 5.11
CA ALA A 229 6.25 5.48 4.37
C ALA A 229 5.34 4.68 3.45
N ILE A 230 4.23 4.14 3.96
CA ILE A 230 3.37 3.27 3.14
C ILE A 230 2.52 4.05 2.15
N LYS A 231 2.06 5.26 2.50
CA LYS A 231 1.28 6.08 1.56
C LYS A 231 2.10 6.43 0.32
N GLN A 232 3.39 6.69 0.48
CA GLN A 232 4.28 6.98 -0.64
C GLN A 232 4.61 5.71 -1.42
N LEU A 233 4.99 4.61 -0.76
CA LEU A 233 5.26 3.34 -1.41
C LEU A 233 4.06 2.77 -2.17
N GLY A 234 2.85 2.92 -1.62
CA GLY A 234 1.61 2.51 -2.27
C GLY A 234 1.17 3.43 -3.41
N SER A 235 1.85 4.56 -3.64
CA SER A 235 1.48 5.62 -4.59
C SER A 235 0.09 6.20 -4.33
N ASN A 236 -0.38 6.14 -3.08
CA ASN A 236 -1.77 6.34 -2.75
C ASN A 236 -2.08 7.83 -2.56
N GLY A 237 -1.41 8.49 -1.71
CA GLY A 237 -1.83 9.80 -1.21
C GLY A 237 -2.47 9.69 0.18
N GLY A 238 -3.10 10.77 0.62
CA GLY A 238 -3.57 10.92 1.99
C GLY A 238 -2.40 11.17 2.94
N GLY A 239 -2.68 11.38 4.20
CA GLY A 239 -1.66 11.62 5.19
C GLY A 239 -2.22 11.55 6.60
N TRP A 240 -1.33 11.56 7.58
CA TRP A 240 -1.70 11.61 8.99
C TRP A 240 -2.52 12.87 9.31
N TYR A 241 -2.09 14.01 8.75
CA TYR A 241 -2.71 15.31 8.95
C TYR A 241 -3.71 15.71 7.85
N GLY A 242 -4.02 14.83 6.90
CA GLY A 242 -4.90 15.09 5.77
C GLY A 242 -4.16 15.49 4.51
N PRO A 243 -3.47 16.65 4.43
CA PRO A 243 -2.73 17.04 3.23
C PRO A 243 -1.56 16.08 2.94
N ASN A 244 -1.36 15.76 1.67
CA ASN A 244 -0.32 14.83 1.25
C ASN A 244 1.09 15.41 1.44
N SER A 245 1.71 15.13 2.59
CA SER A 245 3.08 15.54 2.93
C SER A 245 3.37 17.04 2.80
N SER A 246 2.35 17.90 2.87
CA SER A 246 2.54 19.35 2.88
C SER A 246 2.77 19.92 4.29
N VAL A 247 2.54 19.10 5.32
CA VAL A 247 2.77 19.49 6.73
C VAL A 247 4.21 19.20 7.11
N PRO A 248 4.92 20.13 7.78
CA PRO A 248 6.32 19.93 8.19
C PRO A 248 6.54 18.68 9.05
N LEU A 249 5.53 18.24 9.82
CA LEU A 249 5.62 17.00 10.61
C LEU A 249 5.56 15.71 9.77
N GLU A 250 5.13 15.79 8.52
CA GLU A 250 5.21 14.66 7.58
C GLU A 250 6.47 14.73 6.70
N ASN A 251 6.90 15.94 6.34
CA ASN A 251 8.01 16.17 5.42
C ASN A 251 8.90 17.33 5.90
N PRO A 252 9.72 17.12 6.96
CA PRO A 252 10.46 18.20 7.62
C PRO A 252 11.71 18.67 6.88
N THR A 253 12.28 17.85 5.98
CA THR A 253 13.59 18.14 5.37
C THR A 253 13.59 17.94 3.86
N LEU A 254 14.55 18.54 3.15
CA LEU A 254 14.77 18.29 1.73
C LEU A 254 15.03 16.79 1.45
N LEU A 255 15.73 16.11 2.36
CA LEU A 255 16.04 14.70 2.22
C LEU A 255 14.79 13.83 2.42
N SER A 256 13.90 14.17 3.39
CA SER A 256 12.61 13.48 3.53
C SER A 256 11.78 13.60 2.24
N ASN A 257 11.73 14.79 1.64
CA ASN A 257 11.04 15.02 0.38
C ASN A 257 11.63 14.18 -0.77
N MET A 258 12.96 14.09 -0.88
CA MET A 258 13.60 13.20 -1.85
C MET A 258 13.25 11.72 -1.63
N LEU A 259 13.24 11.27 -0.37
CA LEU A 259 12.88 9.90 -0.01
C LEU A 259 11.43 9.58 -0.36
N GLU A 260 10.51 10.50 -0.12
CA GLU A 260 9.11 10.36 -0.46
C GLU A 260 8.89 10.31 -1.97
N MET A 261 9.51 11.21 -2.73
CA MET A 261 9.47 11.17 -4.20
C MET A 261 10.08 9.88 -4.77
N LEU A 262 11.13 9.37 -4.15
CA LEU A 262 11.71 8.07 -4.53
C LEU A 262 10.74 6.94 -4.25
N ALA A 263 10.13 6.93 -3.07
CA ALA A 263 9.20 5.88 -2.62
C ALA A 263 7.97 5.77 -3.53
N ILE A 264 7.38 6.90 -3.92
CA ILE A 264 6.17 6.92 -4.77
C ILE A 264 6.41 6.32 -6.16
N LEU A 265 7.63 6.46 -6.70
CA LEU A 265 8.01 5.91 -8.00
C LEU A 265 8.50 4.47 -7.92
N LEU A 266 8.95 4.03 -6.75
CA LEU A 266 9.71 2.80 -6.60
C LEU A 266 8.90 1.55 -6.92
N ILE A 267 7.71 1.40 -6.34
CA ILE A 267 6.86 0.21 -6.55
C ILE A 267 6.26 0.17 -7.95
N PRO A 268 5.67 1.23 -8.52
CA PRO A 268 5.19 1.21 -9.90
C PRO A 268 6.25 0.79 -10.91
N MET A 269 7.46 1.33 -10.80
CA MET A 269 8.58 0.92 -11.67
C MET A 269 8.99 -0.54 -11.40
N SER A 270 9.04 -0.96 -10.14
CA SER A 270 9.36 -2.34 -9.78
C SER A 270 8.38 -3.34 -10.37
N VAL A 271 7.09 -3.00 -10.42
CA VAL A 271 6.04 -3.85 -11.02
C VAL A 271 6.28 -4.02 -12.53
N VAL A 272 6.74 -2.99 -13.24
CA VAL A 272 7.09 -3.12 -14.67
C VAL A 272 8.27 -4.07 -14.86
N PHE A 273 9.31 -3.97 -14.03
CA PHE A 273 10.43 -4.90 -14.06
C PHE A 273 10.03 -6.32 -13.64
N MET A 274 9.14 -6.45 -12.65
CA MET A 274 8.52 -7.71 -12.26
C MET A 274 7.81 -8.36 -13.44
N LEU A 275 6.97 -7.62 -14.17
CA LEU A 275 6.23 -8.10 -15.34
C LEU A 275 7.18 -8.72 -16.36
N GLY A 276 8.26 -8.02 -16.72
CA GLY A 276 9.22 -8.52 -17.71
C GLY A 276 9.88 -9.84 -17.35
N ARG A 277 10.19 -10.03 -16.05
CA ARG A 277 10.76 -11.28 -15.51
C ARG A 277 9.70 -12.36 -15.36
N PHE A 278 8.52 -12.00 -14.85
CA PHE A 278 7.40 -12.91 -14.61
C PHE A 278 6.92 -13.58 -15.90
N VAL A 279 6.76 -12.78 -16.97
CA VAL A 279 6.29 -13.23 -18.29
C VAL A 279 7.44 -13.67 -19.21
N GLN A 280 8.70 -13.47 -18.80
CA GLN A 280 9.92 -13.73 -19.59
C GLN A 280 9.96 -12.95 -20.94
N ARG A 281 9.36 -11.77 -21.00
CA ARG A 281 9.28 -10.91 -22.21
C ARG A 281 9.94 -9.54 -21.96
N LYS A 282 11.26 -9.49 -22.05
CA LYS A 282 12.02 -8.25 -21.85
C LYS A 282 11.61 -7.11 -22.80
N LYS A 283 11.27 -7.40 -24.07
CA LYS A 283 10.83 -6.39 -25.02
C LYS A 283 9.52 -5.71 -24.57
N LEU A 284 8.56 -6.48 -24.08
CA LEU A 284 7.30 -5.96 -23.53
C LEU A 284 7.55 -5.03 -22.34
N MET A 285 8.43 -5.44 -21.43
CA MET A 285 8.83 -4.63 -20.27
C MET A 285 9.39 -3.27 -20.70
N TRP A 286 10.36 -3.26 -21.62
CA TRP A 286 10.97 -2.01 -22.11
C TRP A 286 9.97 -1.12 -22.88
N MET A 287 9.05 -1.72 -23.62
CA MET A 287 7.99 -1.00 -24.31
C MET A 287 7.06 -0.29 -23.31
N ILE A 288 6.60 -1.00 -22.26
CA ILE A 288 5.74 -0.41 -21.22
C ILE A 288 6.48 0.70 -20.48
N LEU A 289 7.72 0.44 -20.03
CA LEU A 289 8.53 1.45 -19.34
C LEU A 289 8.77 2.68 -20.21
N GLY A 290 9.12 2.47 -21.48
CA GLY A 290 9.34 3.56 -22.44
C GLY A 290 8.09 4.40 -22.66
N THR A 291 6.92 3.77 -22.79
CA THR A 291 5.64 4.48 -22.90
C THR A 291 5.34 5.31 -21.64
N MET A 292 5.52 4.74 -20.46
CA MET A 292 5.31 5.46 -19.18
C MET A 292 6.24 6.67 -19.06
N LEU A 293 7.52 6.51 -19.38
CA LEU A 293 8.51 7.60 -19.34
C LEU A 293 8.21 8.68 -20.38
N LEU A 294 7.81 8.29 -21.60
CA LEU A 294 7.43 9.24 -22.65
C LEU A 294 6.21 10.07 -22.23
N MET A 295 5.16 9.42 -21.73
CA MET A 295 3.97 10.11 -21.23
C MET A 295 4.29 11.07 -20.09
N SER A 296 5.11 10.64 -19.14
CA SER A 296 5.56 11.49 -18.03
C SER A 296 6.35 12.70 -18.53
N LEU A 297 7.28 12.49 -19.45
CA LEU A 297 8.09 13.57 -20.03
C LEU A 297 7.24 14.58 -20.79
N VAL A 298 6.35 14.11 -21.66
CA VAL A 298 5.45 14.98 -22.45
C VAL A 298 4.54 15.79 -21.51
N SER A 299 3.94 15.15 -20.51
CA SER A 299 3.10 15.84 -19.53
C SER A 299 3.89 16.91 -18.76
N THR A 300 5.10 16.59 -18.29
CA THR A 300 5.95 17.53 -17.57
C THR A 300 6.34 18.72 -18.45
N LEU A 301 6.77 18.47 -19.68
CA LEU A 301 7.14 19.55 -20.62
C LEU A 301 5.95 20.45 -20.94
N PHE A 302 4.77 19.86 -21.12
CA PHE A 302 3.55 20.64 -21.37
C PHE A 302 3.18 21.50 -20.16
N THR A 303 3.24 20.96 -18.94
CA THR A 303 2.98 21.72 -17.71
C THR A 303 3.95 22.90 -17.58
N LEU A 304 5.27 22.63 -17.73
CA LEU A 304 6.29 23.70 -17.66
C LEU A 304 6.10 24.76 -18.74
N TRP A 305 5.62 24.38 -19.92
CA TRP A 305 5.32 25.34 -20.99
C TRP A 305 4.08 26.18 -20.64
N ALA A 306 3.02 25.54 -20.11
CA ALA A 306 1.78 26.24 -19.73
C ALA A 306 1.96 27.17 -18.53
N GLU A 307 2.87 26.86 -17.59
CA GLU A 307 3.17 27.73 -16.45
C GLU A 307 4.02 28.98 -16.83
N LYS A 308 4.69 28.95 -17.98
CA LYS A 308 5.48 30.10 -18.47
C LYS A 308 4.67 31.11 -19.28
N SER A 309 3.48 30.70 -19.74
CA SER A 309 2.57 31.56 -20.51
C SER A 309 1.61 32.30 -19.59
#